data_3c2d2c317df113c376982f871eed7a43
#
_entry.id   3c2d2c317df113c376982f871eed7a43
#
_cell.length_a   1.000
_cell.length_b   1.000
_cell.length_c   1.000
_cell.angle_alpha   90.00
_cell.angle_beta   90.00
_cell.angle_gamma   90.00
#
_symmetry.space_group_name_H-M   'P 1'
#
loop_
_entity.id
_entity.type
_entity.pdbx_description
1 polymer ?
#
loop_
_entity_poly.entity_id
_entity_poly.type
_entity_poly.pdbx_seq_one_letter_code
_entity_poly.pdbx_strand_id
1 'polypeptide(L)'
;VSAPQITLTARLSTSAVDARRGVVRLHREVLDALGLRPWEAVRLTGARTSAALAAAGQTAPGIALLDDLTLSNLGLTDGSEVVVAPVQVPAARSITLA
;
A
#
# COMPACT_ATOMS: atom_id res chain seq x y z
N VAL A 1 -18.56 6.47 -8.31
CA VAL A 1 -17.55 7.23 -7.59
C VAL A 1 -16.28 6.40 -7.47
N SER A 2 -15.19 6.96 -7.93
CA SER A 2 -13.92 6.26 -7.87
C SER A 2 -13.38 6.25 -6.44
N ALA A 3 -12.79 5.13 -6.05
CA ALA A 3 -12.05 5.06 -4.81
C ALA A 3 -10.83 5.96 -4.89
N PRO A 4 -10.41 6.57 -3.79
CA PRO A 4 -9.18 7.34 -3.79
C PRO A 4 -8.00 6.41 -4.08
N GLN A 5 -7.07 6.92 -4.88
CA GLN A 5 -5.84 6.19 -5.17
C GLN A 5 -4.73 7.20 -5.45
N ILE A 6 -3.52 6.82 -5.16
CA ILE A 6 -2.35 7.68 -5.35
C ILE A 6 -1.27 6.87 -6.03
N THR A 7 -0.62 7.47 -7.03
CA THR A 7 0.53 6.86 -7.68
C THR A 7 1.79 7.35 -6.99
N LEU A 8 2.61 6.39 -6.55
CA LEU A 8 3.85 6.68 -5.84
C LEU A 8 5.00 5.97 -6.52
N THR A 9 6.22 6.36 -6.16
CA THR A 9 7.41 5.66 -6.62
C THR A 9 7.74 4.55 -5.62
N ALA A 10 7.80 3.32 -6.11
CA ALA A 10 8.14 2.18 -5.27
C ALA A 10 9.64 2.16 -5.02
N ARG A 11 10.04 2.07 -3.77
CA ARG A 11 11.44 1.96 -3.39
C ARG A 11 11.62 0.75 -2.49
N LEU A 12 12.74 0.08 -2.64
CA LEU A 12 13.04 -1.07 -1.83
C LEU A 12 13.36 -0.63 -0.40
N SER A 13 12.63 -1.20 0.56
CA SER A 13 12.92 -0.97 1.96
C SER A 13 14.04 -1.89 2.41
N THR A 14 15.01 -1.32 3.13
CA THR A 14 16.10 -2.10 3.70
C THR A 14 15.85 -2.47 5.16
N SER A 15 14.68 -2.11 5.69
CA SER A 15 14.34 -2.40 7.08
C SER A 15 14.11 -3.89 7.29
N ALA A 16 14.89 -4.49 8.17
CA ALA A 16 14.70 -5.89 8.52
C ALA A 16 13.38 -6.15 9.22
N VAL A 17 12.83 -5.13 9.87
CA VAL A 17 11.55 -5.26 10.57
C VAL A 17 10.42 -5.52 9.60
N ASP A 18 10.48 -4.91 8.43
CA ASP A 18 9.42 -5.03 7.42
C ASP A 18 9.69 -6.14 6.41
N ALA A 19 10.84 -6.79 6.47
CA ALA A 19 11.24 -7.78 5.47
C ALA A 19 10.23 -8.93 5.42
N ARG A 20 9.66 -9.15 4.23
CA ARG A 20 8.73 -10.25 3.95
C ARG A 20 7.47 -10.26 4.82
N ARG A 21 7.08 -9.11 5.35
CA ARG A 21 5.88 -9.00 6.18
C ARG A 21 4.68 -8.46 5.43
N GLY A 22 4.86 -8.09 4.16
CA GLY A 22 3.77 -7.52 3.38
C GLY A 22 3.37 -6.13 3.87
N VAL A 23 4.33 -5.35 4.33
CA VAL A 23 4.11 -4.00 4.85
C VAL A 23 4.59 -2.99 3.81
N VAL A 24 3.78 -1.97 3.56
CA VAL A 24 4.19 -0.81 2.79
C VAL A 24 4.28 0.38 3.72
N ARG A 25 5.43 1.07 3.72
CA ARG A 25 5.61 2.29 4.50
C ARG A 25 5.30 3.50 3.65
N LEU A 26 4.38 4.32 4.13
CA LEU A 26 3.90 5.50 3.43
C LEU A 26 4.10 6.73 4.31
N HIS A 27 4.23 7.89 3.67
CA HIS A 27 4.26 9.14 4.41
C HIS A 27 2.89 9.37 5.07
N ARG A 28 2.91 9.99 6.25
CA ARG A 28 1.68 10.26 7.00
C ARG A 28 0.64 10.99 6.15
N GLU A 29 1.07 11.95 5.36
CA GLU A 29 0.16 12.71 4.52
C GLU A 29 -0.54 11.84 3.48
N VAL A 30 0.14 10.81 2.99
CA VAL A 30 -0.46 9.87 2.04
C VAL A 30 -1.50 9.02 2.74
N LEU A 31 -1.21 8.55 3.94
CA LEU A 31 -2.19 7.81 4.73
C LEU A 31 -3.45 8.65 4.96
N ASP A 32 -3.27 9.91 5.33
CA ASP A 32 -4.39 10.81 5.57
C ASP A 32 -5.18 11.07 4.29
N ALA A 33 -4.49 11.27 3.18
CA ALA A 33 -5.15 11.53 1.89
C ALA A 33 -5.98 10.34 1.43
N LEU A 34 -5.55 9.12 1.76
CA LEU A 34 -6.28 7.91 1.41
C LEU A 34 -7.32 7.51 2.47
N GLY A 35 -7.38 8.23 3.58
CA GLY A 35 -8.29 7.91 4.66
C GLY A 35 -7.91 6.63 5.39
N LEU A 36 -6.64 6.30 5.42
CA LEU A 36 -6.15 5.07 6.02
C LEU A 36 -5.69 5.29 7.45
N ARG A 37 -5.97 4.31 8.29
CA ARG A 37 -5.36 4.22 9.61
C ARG A 37 -4.11 3.36 9.51
N PRO A 38 -3.15 3.52 10.44
CA PRO A 38 -1.99 2.64 10.47
C PRO A 38 -2.42 1.16 10.52
N TRP A 39 -1.72 0.34 9.75
CA TRP A 39 -1.93 -1.11 9.69
C TRP A 39 -3.22 -1.54 9.01
N GLU A 40 -3.88 -0.66 8.29
CA GLU A 40 -4.98 -1.06 7.44
C GLU A 40 -4.46 -1.70 6.15
N ALA A 41 -5.26 -2.60 5.59
CA ALA A 41 -4.92 -3.22 4.32
C ALA A 41 -5.08 -2.25 3.17
N VAL A 42 -4.15 -2.29 2.24
CA VAL A 42 -4.19 -1.50 1.02
C VAL A 42 -3.99 -2.41 -0.17
N ARG A 43 -4.48 -1.97 -1.32
CA ARG A 43 -4.23 -2.63 -2.59
C ARG A 43 -3.12 -1.90 -3.31
N LEU A 44 -2.15 -2.66 -3.76
CA LEU A 44 -1.03 -2.15 -4.53
C LEU A 44 -1.16 -2.68 -5.95
N THR A 45 -1.03 -1.80 -6.92
CA THR A 45 -1.12 -2.16 -8.33
C THR A 45 0.15 -1.73 -9.04
N GLY A 46 0.84 -2.69 -9.61
CA GLY A 46 1.98 -2.47 -10.49
C GLY A 46 1.71 -3.24 -11.77
N ALA A 47 2.64 -4.09 -12.20
CA ALA A 47 2.37 -5.02 -13.29
C ALA A 47 1.31 -6.05 -12.87
N ARG A 48 1.25 -6.34 -11.57
CA ARG A 48 0.22 -7.19 -10.97
C ARG A 48 -0.37 -6.45 -9.78
N THR A 49 -1.43 -7.01 -9.20
CA THR A 49 -2.08 -6.45 -8.02
C THR A 49 -1.79 -7.32 -6.80
N SER A 50 -1.53 -6.69 -5.68
CA SER A 50 -1.29 -7.39 -4.43
C SER A 50 -1.86 -6.55 -3.28
N ALA A 51 -1.93 -7.15 -2.10
CA ALA A 51 -2.37 -6.48 -0.89
C ALA A 51 -1.19 -6.36 0.08
N ALA A 52 -1.23 -5.32 0.90
CA ALA A 52 -0.23 -5.10 1.93
C ALA A 52 -0.86 -4.35 3.09
N LEU A 53 -0.18 -4.31 4.22
CA LEU A 53 -0.58 -3.50 5.34
C LEU A 53 0.14 -2.16 5.26
N ALA A 54 -0.61 -1.07 5.36
CA ALA A 54 -0.04 0.26 5.29
C ALA A 54 0.38 0.74 6.67
N ALA A 55 1.58 1.26 6.78
CA ALA A 55 2.08 1.83 8.02
C ALA A 55 2.83 3.12 7.73
N ALA A 56 2.89 3.99 8.72
CA ALA A 56 3.64 5.23 8.59
C ALA A 56 5.13 4.93 8.56
N GLY A 57 5.87 5.63 7.72
CA GLY A 57 7.30 5.50 7.64
C GLY A 57 7.97 6.83 7.41
N GLN A 58 9.26 6.89 7.64
CA GLN A 58 10.05 8.09 7.40
C GLN A 58 10.46 8.09 5.93
N THR A 59 9.57 8.55 5.10
CA THR A 59 9.80 8.59 3.66
C THR A 59 9.14 9.84 3.09
N ALA A 60 9.53 10.22 1.88
CA ALA A 60 8.93 11.36 1.21
C ALA A 60 7.49 11.03 0.79
N PRO A 61 6.61 12.03 0.68
CA PRO A 61 5.21 11.77 0.32
C PRO A 61 5.00 11.06 -1.00
N GLY A 62 5.95 11.16 -1.92
CA GLY A 62 5.87 10.50 -3.22
C GLY A 62 6.45 9.10 -3.26
N ILE A 63 6.85 8.54 -2.13
CA ILE A 63 7.56 7.27 -2.05
C ILE A 63 6.74 6.25 -1.29
N ALA A 64 6.70 5.02 -1.80
CA ALA A 64 6.17 3.86 -1.10
C ALA A 64 7.33 2.90 -0.86
N LEU A 65 7.63 2.60 0.39
CA LEU A 65 8.70 1.65 0.73
C LEU A 65 8.12 0.25 0.83
N LEU A 66 8.63 -0.65 0.01
CA LEU A 66 8.16 -2.03 -0.09
C LEU A 66 9.33 -2.98 0.17
N ASP A 67 9.02 -4.15 0.69
CA ASP A 67 10.02 -5.20 0.80
C ASP A 67 10.25 -5.86 -0.58
N ASP A 68 11.30 -6.68 -0.67
CA ASP A 68 11.67 -7.34 -1.91
C ASP A 68 10.59 -8.32 -2.38
N LEU A 69 9.95 -8.99 -1.46
CA LEU A 69 8.90 -9.94 -1.80
C LEU A 69 7.68 -9.24 -2.39
N THR A 70 7.27 -8.12 -1.79
CA THR A 70 6.13 -7.36 -2.28
C THR A 70 6.42 -6.75 -3.66
N LEU A 71 7.62 -6.21 -3.86
CA LEU A 71 8.03 -5.72 -5.18
C LEU A 71 7.96 -6.83 -6.22
N SER A 72 8.47 -8.00 -5.89
CA SER A 72 8.46 -9.15 -6.78
C SER A 72 7.03 -9.58 -7.11
N ASN A 73 6.16 -9.63 -6.11
CA ASN A 73 4.76 -10.00 -6.30
C ASN A 73 4.03 -9.03 -7.22
N LEU A 74 4.41 -7.76 -7.19
CA LEU A 74 3.83 -6.74 -8.06
C LEU A 74 4.46 -6.72 -9.46
N GLY A 75 5.54 -7.44 -9.67
CA GLY A 75 6.28 -7.40 -10.91
C GLY A 75 7.02 -6.09 -11.13
N LEU A 76 7.41 -5.44 -10.04
CA LEU A 76 8.06 -4.13 -10.07
C LEU A 76 9.52 -4.22 -9.66
N THR A 77 10.27 -3.19 -10.01
CA THR A 77 11.64 -3.01 -9.56
C THR A 77 11.73 -1.73 -8.75
N ASP A 78 12.83 -1.55 -8.04
CA ASP A 78 13.08 -0.33 -7.28
C ASP A 78 13.03 0.88 -8.22
N GLY A 79 12.22 1.87 -7.89
CA GLY A 79 12.03 3.06 -8.71
C GLY A 79 10.84 3.01 -9.65
N SER A 80 10.12 1.89 -9.72
CA SER A 80 8.92 1.78 -10.54
C SER A 80 7.75 2.50 -9.90
N GLU A 81 6.76 2.86 -10.71
CA GLU A 81 5.53 3.43 -10.19
C GLU A 81 4.61 2.34 -9.64
N VAL A 82 3.94 2.67 -8.54
CA VAL A 82 2.95 1.79 -7.92
C VAL A 82 1.73 2.62 -7.54
N VAL A 83 0.55 2.07 -7.79
CA VAL A 83 -0.70 2.71 -7.38
C VAL A 83 -1.14 2.12 -6.05
N VAL A 84 -1.41 2.99 -5.09
CA VAL A 84 -1.83 2.59 -3.75
C VAL A 84 -3.26 3.04 -3.54
N ALA A 85 -4.12 2.12 -3.12
CA ALA A 85 -5.52 2.41 -2.84
C ALA A 85 -5.99 1.64 -1.62
N PRO A 86 -6.95 2.18 -0.86
CA PRO A 86 -7.55 1.42 0.23
C PRO A 86 -8.26 0.19 -0.31
N VAL A 87 -8.23 -0.88 0.47
CA VAL A 87 -9.06 -2.05 0.16
C VAL A 87 -10.49 -1.70 0.53
N GLN A 88 -11.39 -1.77 -0.45
CA GLN A 88 -12.78 -1.49 -0.19
C GLN A 88 -13.53 -2.77 0.09
N VAL A 89 -14.10 -2.84 1.28
CA VAL A 89 -15.01 -3.91 1.63
C VAL A 89 -16.42 -3.33 1.51
N PRO A 90 -17.25 -3.84 0.60
CA PRO A 90 -18.60 -3.33 0.47
C PRO A 90 -19.36 -3.46 1.79
N ALA A 91 -19.83 -2.34 2.30
CA ALA A 91 -20.54 -2.32 3.57
C ALA A 91 -21.80 -3.18 3.54
N ALA A 92 -22.42 -3.29 2.38
CA ALA A 92 -23.63 -4.08 2.24
C ALA A 92 -23.45 -5.54 2.65
N ARG A 93 -22.25 -6.05 2.53
CA ARG A 93 -22.02 -7.46 2.88
C ARG A 93 -22.16 -7.73 4.34
N SER A 94 -21.68 -6.83 5.17
CA SER A 94 -21.77 -7.06 6.60
C SER A 94 -23.20 -6.94 7.09
N ILE A 95 -24.00 -6.19 6.39
CA ILE A 95 -25.40 -5.99 6.78
C ILE A 95 -26.23 -7.23 6.46
N THR A 96 -25.92 -7.91 5.40
CA THR A 96 -26.71 -9.06 4.98
C THR A 96 -26.62 -10.23 5.92
N LEU A 97 -25.75 -10.16 6.86
CA LEU A 97 -25.59 -11.23 7.84
C LEU A 97 -26.67 -11.19 8.93
N ALA A 98 -27.39 -10.14 8.96
CA ALA A 98 -28.45 -10.01 9.96
C ALA A 98 -29.57 -11.02 9.77
#